data_fd0cfa6f4dacd4d65a9e826eaabbea91
#
_entry.id   fd0cfa6f4dacd4d65a9e826eaabbea91
#
_cell.length_a   1.000
_cell.length_b   1.000
_cell.length_c   1.000
_cell.angle_alpha   90.00
_cell.angle_beta   90.00
_cell.angle_gamma   90.00
#
_symmetry.space_group_name_H-M   'P 1'
#
loop_
_entity.id
_entity.type
_entity.pdbx_description
1 polymer ?
#
loop_
_entity_poly.entity_id
_entity_poly.type
_entity_poly.pdbx_seq_one_letter_code
_entity_poly.pdbx_strand_id
1 'polypeptide(L)'
;MSVMLAKNWAGSDPAGWWMSEKLDGVRAVWDGYTLATRAGNEINAPASFVSSLPRGVSLDGELWAGRGTFQSVVGAYRRIDAESWRPIRYAVFDAPAAAGGFEERQQLLRDVLTGSPGPAFVVAQRQCVGRSDLDAMLASIVRGGGEGVMLREPGSAYQPKRSASLLKVKTFLDAEATVIGYEPGTGRNRSSVGALVARMQDGTVFRVSSGLTDSLRRKPPRVGTVFTFKFQQMTDAGVPRFPAFLRIA
;
A
#
# COMPACT_ATOMS: atom_id res chain seq x y z
N MET A 1 -8.43 14.75 5.25
CA MET A 1 -9.62 13.86 5.18
C MET A 1 -9.24 12.51 5.81
N SER A 2 -10.05 11.96 6.70
CA SER A 2 -9.72 10.67 7.33
C SER A 2 -10.21 9.52 6.44
N VAL A 3 -9.36 8.49 6.21
CA VAL A 3 -9.67 7.37 5.32
C VAL A 3 -9.66 6.04 6.07
N MET A 4 -10.35 5.04 5.52
CA MET A 4 -10.30 3.68 6.04
C MET A 4 -8.93 3.06 5.80
N LEU A 5 -8.36 2.44 6.85
CA LEU A 5 -7.03 1.82 6.80
C LEU A 5 -7.13 0.32 7.09
N ALA A 6 -6.39 -0.47 6.34
CA ALA A 6 -6.33 -1.91 6.52
C ALA A 6 -5.50 -2.31 7.75
N LYS A 7 -5.94 -3.41 8.42
CA LYS A 7 -5.10 -4.22 9.30
C LYS A 7 -4.36 -5.28 8.47
N ASN A 8 -3.32 -5.86 9.05
CA ASN A 8 -2.72 -7.06 8.48
C ASN A 8 -3.68 -8.24 8.73
N TRP A 9 -3.85 -9.09 7.71
CA TRP A 9 -4.55 -10.35 7.88
C TRP A 9 -3.76 -11.28 8.81
N ALA A 10 -4.44 -11.90 9.77
CA ALA A 10 -3.83 -12.72 10.80
C ALA A 10 -4.10 -14.23 10.66
N GLY A 11 -4.60 -14.65 9.47
CA GLY A 11 -4.84 -16.07 9.20
C GLY A 11 -6.27 -16.55 9.45
N SER A 12 -7.24 -15.64 9.73
CA SER A 12 -8.66 -15.97 9.83
C SER A 12 -9.20 -16.54 8.52
N ASP A 13 -10.30 -17.30 8.57
CA ASP A 13 -10.96 -17.81 7.36
C ASP A 13 -11.40 -16.64 6.47
N PRO A 14 -10.93 -16.56 5.20
CA PRO A 14 -11.31 -15.52 4.27
C PRO A 14 -12.58 -15.83 3.46
N ALA A 15 -13.21 -16.98 3.66
CA ALA A 15 -14.39 -17.38 2.89
C ALA A 15 -15.51 -16.33 2.97
N GLY A 16 -16.10 -16.01 1.82
CA GLY A 16 -17.14 -14.99 1.68
C GLY A 16 -16.65 -13.55 1.62
N TRP A 17 -15.39 -13.26 1.98
CA TRP A 17 -14.84 -11.91 1.87
C TRP A 17 -14.59 -11.51 0.41
N TRP A 18 -14.69 -10.22 0.13
CA TRP A 18 -14.33 -9.68 -1.16
C TRP A 18 -12.80 -9.55 -1.27
N MET A 19 -12.26 -10.00 -2.41
CA MET A 19 -10.84 -9.91 -2.73
C MET A 19 -10.59 -8.97 -3.90
N SER A 20 -9.53 -8.17 -3.80
CA SER A 20 -8.98 -7.39 -4.90
C SER A 20 -7.47 -7.36 -4.84
N GLU A 21 -6.83 -6.99 -5.95
CA GLU A 21 -5.39 -6.73 -5.94
C GLU A 21 -5.08 -5.53 -5.05
N LYS A 22 -4.06 -5.65 -4.23
CA LYS A 22 -3.47 -4.53 -3.53
C LYS A 22 -2.53 -3.78 -4.45
N LEU A 23 -2.99 -2.66 -4.97
CA LEU A 23 -2.23 -1.82 -5.87
C LEU A 23 -1.10 -1.08 -5.12
N ASP A 24 0.04 -0.92 -5.77
CA ASP A 24 1.21 -0.20 -5.27
C ASP A 24 1.34 1.13 -6.01
N GLY A 25 0.68 2.15 -5.50
CA GLY A 25 0.62 3.49 -6.06
C GLY A 25 0.55 4.56 -4.99
N VAL A 26 -0.08 5.68 -5.31
CA VAL A 26 -0.30 6.78 -4.38
C VAL A 26 -1.79 6.90 -4.08
N ARG A 27 -2.18 6.62 -2.82
CA ARG A 27 -3.57 6.76 -2.43
C ARG A 27 -4.06 8.19 -2.58
N ALA A 28 -5.18 8.33 -3.26
CA ALA A 28 -5.84 9.59 -3.47
C ALA A 28 -7.34 9.50 -3.11
N VAL A 29 -7.87 10.59 -2.60
CA VAL A 29 -9.30 10.76 -2.31
C VAL A 29 -9.82 11.89 -3.15
N TRP A 30 -10.90 11.65 -3.88
CA TRP A 30 -11.68 12.63 -4.60
C TRP A 30 -12.92 12.99 -3.77
N ASP A 31 -13.14 14.24 -3.46
CA ASP A 31 -14.30 14.68 -2.67
C ASP A 31 -15.50 15.11 -3.54
N GLY A 32 -15.38 14.96 -4.86
CA GLY A 32 -16.32 15.43 -5.86
C GLY A 32 -15.86 16.68 -6.60
N TYR A 33 -14.77 17.32 -6.15
CA TYR A 33 -14.23 18.56 -6.70
C TYR A 33 -12.70 18.61 -6.67
N THR A 34 -12.08 18.09 -5.62
CA THR A 34 -10.64 18.18 -5.38
C THR A 34 -10.05 16.79 -5.13
N LEU A 35 -8.91 16.50 -5.72
CA LEU A 35 -8.14 15.30 -5.49
C LEU A 35 -7.09 15.56 -4.40
N ALA A 36 -7.09 14.77 -3.34
CA ALA A 36 -6.18 14.95 -2.20
C ALA A 36 -5.49 13.64 -1.79
N THR A 37 -4.31 13.76 -1.20
CA THR A 37 -3.62 12.63 -0.59
C THR A 37 -4.35 12.15 0.67
N ARG A 38 -3.96 10.98 1.17
CA ARG A 38 -4.42 10.47 2.48
C ARG A 38 -4.18 11.46 3.65
N ALA A 39 -3.16 12.30 3.55
CA ALA A 39 -2.86 13.30 4.57
C ALA A 39 -3.72 14.57 4.43
N GLY A 40 -4.55 14.67 3.38
CA GLY A 40 -5.38 15.82 3.10
C GLY A 40 -4.69 16.92 2.28
N ASN A 41 -3.46 16.68 1.81
CA ASN A 41 -2.78 17.62 0.93
C ASN A 41 -3.34 17.48 -0.49
N GLU A 42 -3.68 18.60 -1.11
CA GLU A 42 -4.15 18.62 -2.49
C GLU A 42 -3.11 18.03 -3.45
N ILE A 43 -3.61 17.26 -4.42
CA ILE A 43 -2.82 16.69 -5.51
C ILE A 43 -2.99 17.58 -6.73
N ASN A 44 -1.93 18.23 -7.16
CA ASN A 44 -1.89 19.06 -8.35
C ASN A 44 -1.88 18.19 -9.62
N ALA A 45 -3.01 17.52 -9.89
CA ALA A 45 -3.18 16.74 -11.11
C ALA A 45 -3.50 17.66 -12.29
N PRO A 46 -3.15 17.28 -13.53
CA PRO A 46 -3.53 18.05 -14.72
C PRO A 46 -5.04 18.25 -14.82
N ALA A 47 -5.45 19.42 -15.32
CA ALA A 47 -6.87 19.74 -15.46
C ALA A 47 -7.65 18.70 -16.28
N SER A 48 -7.03 18.13 -17.32
CA SER A 48 -7.62 17.04 -18.12
C SER A 48 -7.90 15.77 -17.32
N PHE A 49 -7.08 15.48 -16.31
CA PHE A 49 -7.29 14.34 -15.39
C PHE A 49 -8.46 14.63 -14.44
N VAL A 50 -8.45 15.78 -13.79
CA VAL A 50 -9.45 16.16 -12.79
C VAL A 50 -10.84 16.39 -13.40
N SER A 51 -10.90 17.07 -14.56
CA SER A 51 -12.18 17.41 -15.23
C SER A 51 -12.97 16.18 -15.70
N SER A 52 -12.31 15.04 -15.85
CA SER A 52 -12.93 13.76 -16.24
C SER A 52 -13.43 12.94 -15.07
N LEU A 53 -13.18 13.36 -13.82
CA LEU A 53 -13.71 12.68 -12.64
C LEU A 53 -15.15 13.10 -12.34
N PRO A 54 -16.01 12.18 -11.83
CA PRO A 54 -17.41 12.47 -11.56
C PRO A 54 -17.55 13.52 -10.45
N ARG A 55 -18.34 14.57 -10.72
CA ARG A 55 -18.62 15.61 -9.72
C ARG A 55 -19.65 15.15 -8.70
N GLY A 56 -19.53 15.65 -7.46
CA GLY A 56 -20.49 15.39 -6.40
C GLY A 56 -20.45 13.97 -5.82
N VAL A 57 -19.51 13.13 -6.26
CA VAL A 57 -19.32 11.77 -5.74
C VAL A 57 -17.94 11.68 -5.10
N SER A 58 -17.91 11.24 -3.84
CA SER A 58 -16.63 11.00 -3.15
C SER A 58 -16.07 9.62 -3.51
N LEU A 59 -14.81 9.59 -3.94
CA LEU A 59 -14.11 8.37 -4.35
C LEU A 59 -12.83 8.19 -3.54
N ASP A 60 -12.53 6.94 -3.20
CA ASP A 60 -11.29 6.52 -2.54
C ASP A 60 -10.58 5.50 -3.44
N GLY A 61 -9.36 5.79 -3.81
CA GLY A 61 -8.64 5.00 -4.80
C GLY A 61 -7.14 5.15 -4.74
N GLU A 62 -6.48 4.56 -5.71
CA GLU A 62 -5.03 4.59 -5.88
C GLU A 62 -4.69 5.22 -7.25
N LEU A 63 -3.83 6.22 -7.26
CA LEU A 63 -3.16 6.66 -8.50
C LEU A 63 -2.15 5.59 -8.87
N TRP A 64 -2.32 4.97 -10.03
CA TRP A 64 -1.61 3.76 -10.40
C TRP A 64 -1.32 3.73 -11.91
N ALA A 65 -0.15 3.28 -12.30
CA ALA A 65 0.27 3.22 -13.69
C ALA A 65 0.72 1.79 -14.11
N GLY A 66 0.34 0.79 -13.34
CA GLY A 66 0.75 -0.59 -13.54
C GLY A 66 1.61 -1.12 -12.40
N ARG A 67 1.90 -2.42 -12.45
CA ARG A 67 2.79 -3.07 -11.47
C ARG A 67 4.22 -2.59 -11.66
N GLY A 68 4.98 -2.44 -10.56
CA GLY A 68 6.36 -1.96 -10.59
C GLY A 68 6.55 -0.47 -10.87
N THR A 69 5.48 0.31 -11.03
CA THR A 69 5.57 1.74 -11.43
C THR A 69 5.48 2.73 -10.27
N PHE A 70 5.50 2.29 -9.02
CA PHE A 70 5.34 3.16 -7.86
C PHE A 70 6.22 4.42 -7.90
N GLN A 71 7.52 4.26 -8.23
CA GLN A 71 8.47 5.40 -8.28
C GLN A 71 8.08 6.40 -9.38
N SER A 72 7.61 5.92 -10.52
CA SER A 72 7.13 6.78 -11.62
C SER A 72 5.91 7.56 -11.21
N VAL A 73 4.94 6.92 -10.52
CA VAL A 73 3.74 7.58 -9.98
C VAL A 73 4.12 8.64 -8.95
N VAL A 74 5.04 8.34 -8.02
CA VAL A 74 5.55 9.31 -7.03
C VAL A 74 6.27 10.47 -7.72
N GLY A 75 7.03 10.19 -8.76
CA GLY A 75 7.70 11.22 -9.57
C GLY A 75 6.70 12.16 -10.26
N ALA A 76 5.70 11.61 -10.92
CA ALA A 76 4.64 12.35 -11.61
C ALA A 76 3.76 13.17 -10.65
N TYR A 77 3.37 12.57 -9.53
CA TYR A 77 2.60 13.23 -8.47
C TYR A 77 3.25 14.53 -7.97
N ARG A 78 4.58 14.61 -7.99
CA ARG A 78 5.35 15.80 -7.58
C ARG A 78 5.53 16.82 -8.70
N ARG A 79 5.17 16.48 -9.93
CA ARG A 79 5.26 17.32 -11.11
C ARG A 79 3.85 17.69 -11.58
N ILE A 80 3.71 18.88 -12.19
CA ILE A 80 2.41 19.37 -12.68
C ILE A 80 2.33 19.19 -14.22
N ASP A 81 3.21 18.38 -14.80
CA ASP A 81 3.23 18.18 -16.25
C ASP A 81 2.28 17.05 -16.69
N ALA A 82 1.52 17.32 -17.74
CA ALA A 82 0.53 16.37 -18.26
C ALA A 82 1.17 15.09 -18.84
N GLU A 83 2.40 15.15 -19.33
CA GLU A 83 3.09 14.01 -19.93
C GLU A 83 3.42 12.93 -18.89
N SER A 84 3.95 13.34 -17.73
CA SER A 84 4.22 12.41 -16.61
C SER A 84 2.95 11.75 -16.09
N TRP A 85 1.78 12.39 -16.22
CA TRP A 85 0.49 11.87 -15.78
C TRP A 85 -0.19 10.96 -16.80
N ARG A 86 0.25 10.94 -18.04
CA ARG A 86 -0.37 10.18 -19.15
C ARG A 86 -0.58 8.69 -18.84
N PRO A 87 0.38 7.95 -18.21
CA PRO A 87 0.17 6.55 -17.87
C PRO A 87 -0.65 6.36 -16.59
N ILE A 88 -0.91 7.41 -15.79
CA ILE A 88 -1.57 7.29 -14.50
C ILE A 88 -3.07 7.14 -14.68
N ARG A 89 -3.64 6.14 -14.00
CA ARG A 89 -5.07 5.94 -13.87
C ARG A 89 -5.48 6.08 -12.40
N TYR A 90 -6.75 6.35 -12.17
CA TYR A 90 -7.32 6.38 -10.83
C TYR A 90 -8.12 5.10 -10.58
N ALA A 91 -7.50 4.16 -9.89
CA ALA A 91 -8.05 2.85 -9.55
C ALA A 91 -8.92 3.00 -8.29
N VAL A 92 -10.22 3.15 -8.46
CA VAL A 92 -11.18 3.43 -7.39
C VAL A 92 -11.64 2.12 -6.76
N PHE A 93 -11.61 2.04 -5.44
CA PHE A 93 -11.99 0.84 -4.70
C PHE A 93 -13.08 1.07 -3.63
N ASP A 94 -13.42 2.32 -3.31
CA ASP A 94 -14.52 2.63 -2.36
C ASP A 94 -15.12 4.03 -2.63
N ALA A 95 -16.33 4.27 -2.10
CA ALA A 95 -17.05 5.54 -2.15
C ALA A 95 -17.39 6.01 -0.72
N PRO A 96 -16.51 6.77 -0.06
CA PRO A 96 -16.58 7.07 1.37
C PRO A 96 -17.86 7.72 1.87
N ALA A 97 -18.46 8.60 1.07
CA ALA A 97 -19.68 9.33 1.43
C ALA A 97 -20.99 8.62 1.04
N ALA A 98 -20.90 7.51 0.30
CA ALA A 98 -22.08 6.76 -0.08
C ALA A 98 -22.63 5.95 1.10
N ALA A 99 -23.95 5.89 1.19
CA ALA A 99 -24.64 5.08 2.19
C ALA A 99 -24.55 3.58 1.87
N GLY A 100 -24.88 2.76 2.87
CA GLY A 100 -24.96 1.32 2.73
C GLY A 100 -23.66 0.57 3.03
N GLY A 101 -23.67 -0.71 2.76
CA GLY A 101 -22.54 -1.62 2.91
C GLY A 101 -21.54 -1.53 1.75
N PHE A 102 -20.56 -2.43 1.74
CA PHE A 102 -19.54 -2.43 0.70
C PHE A 102 -20.10 -2.67 -0.69
N GLU A 103 -21.05 -3.60 -0.82
CA GLU A 103 -21.65 -4.00 -2.10
C GLU A 103 -22.44 -2.86 -2.74
N GLU A 104 -23.22 -2.10 -1.96
CA GLU A 104 -23.98 -0.95 -2.44
C GLU A 104 -23.02 0.15 -2.92
N ARG A 105 -21.93 0.37 -2.19
CA ARG A 105 -20.89 1.33 -2.62
C ARG A 105 -20.17 0.87 -3.89
N GLN A 106 -19.90 -0.44 -4.04
CA GLN A 106 -19.35 -1.00 -5.28
C GLN A 106 -20.32 -0.87 -6.45
N GLN A 107 -21.62 -1.01 -6.21
CA GLN A 107 -22.63 -0.79 -7.25
C GLN A 107 -22.63 0.67 -7.71
N LEU A 108 -22.67 1.63 -6.78
CA LEU A 108 -22.56 3.05 -7.09
C LEU A 108 -21.31 3.35 -7.94
N LEU A 109 -20.15 2.79 -7.57
CA LEU A 109 -18.93 2.99 -8.34
C LEU A 109 -19.04 2.48 -9.78
N ARG A 110 -19.65 1.32 -9.99
CA ARG A 110 -19.93 0.79 -11.33
C ARG A 110 -20.85 1.71 -12.12
N ASP A 111 -21.94 2.17 -11.50
CA ASP A 111 -22.92 3.04 -12.17
C ASP A 111 -22.31 4.39 -12.60
N VAL A 112 -21.40 4.94 -11.78
CA VAL A 112 -20.80 6.23 -12.03
C VAL A 112 -19.58 6.17 -12.97
N LEU A 113 -18.80 5.09 -12.92
CA LEU A 113 -17.51 5.01 -13.63
C LEU A 113 -17.54 4.12 -14.87
N THR A 114 -18.53 3.20 -15.02
CA THR A 114 -18.62 2.36 -16.22
C THR A 114 -19.01 3.20 -17.43
N GLY A 115 -18.21 3.11 -18.50
CA GLY A 115 -18.43 3.90 -19.72
C GLY A 115 -17.97 5.36 -19.62
N SER A 116 -17.45 5.80 -18.49
CA SER A 116 -16.83 7.12 -18.37
C SER A 116 -15.52 7.16 -19.16
N PRO A 117 -15.31 8.19 -20.01
CA PRO A 117 -14.10 8.31 -20.85
C PRO A 117 -12.85 8.73 -20.07
N GLY A 118 -12.92 8.83 -18.73
CA GLY A 118 -11.85 9.34 -17.90
C GLY A 118 -10.80 8.29 -17.50
N PRO A 119 -9.77 8.69 -16.75
CA PRO A 119 -8.72 7.81 -16.25
C PRO A 119 -9.17 6.94 -15.06
N ALA A 120 -10.35 7.22 -14.48
CA ALA A 120 -10.88 6.46 -13.35
C ALA A 120 -11.50 5.13 -13.79
N PHE A 121 -11.28 4.09 -12.99
CA PHE A 121 -11.90 2.79 -13.17
C PHE A 121 -12.12 2.12 -11.81
N VAL A 122 -13.11 1.23 -11.74
CA VAL A 122 -13.39 0.45 -10.53
C VAL A 122 -12.42 -0.72 -10.43
N VAL A 123 -11.76 -0.86 -9.28
CA VAL A 123 -10.92 -2.03 -9.01
C VAL A 123 -11.79 -3.28 -8.95
N ALA A 124 -11.42 -4.29 -9.74
CA ALA A 124 -12.14 -5.55 -9.79
C ALA A 124 -12.17 -6.22 -8.41
N GLN A 125 -13.38 -6.61 -7.99
CA GLN A 125 -13.64 -7.32 -6.74
C GLN A 125 -14.23 -8.69 -7.07
N ARG A 126 -13.81 -9.74 -6.36
CA ARG A 126 -14.45 -11.04 -6.40
C ARG A 126 -14.54 -11.66 -5.01
N GLN A 127 -15.52 -12.52 -4.79
CA GLN A 127 -15.63 -13.22 -3.50
C GLN A 127 -14.58 -14.32 -3.38
N CYS A 128 -14.03 -14.45 -2.18
CA CYS A 128 -13.12 -15.50 -1.77
C CYS A 128 -13.92 -16.75 -1.39
N VAL A 129 -13.60 -17.89 -1.98
CA VAL A 129 -14.24 -19.16 -1.63
C VAL A 129 -13.51 -19.91 -0.51
N GLY A 130 -12.36 -19.43 -0.05
CA GLY A 130 -11.63 -20.01 1.07
C GLY A 130 -10.11 -19.75 0.98
N ARG A 131 -9.38 -20.34 1.92
CA ARG A 131 -7.93 -20.11 2.08
C ARG A 131 -7.11 -20.42 0.81
N SER A 132 -7.37 -21.56 0.18
CA SER A 132 -6.63 -21.96 -1.05
C SER A 132 -6.82 -20.99 -2.20
N ASP A 133 -8.01 -20.42 -2.33
CA ASP A 133 -8.34 -19.41 -3.34
C ASP A 133 -7.59 -18.09 -3.08
N LEU A 134 -7.54 -17.65 -1.80
CA LEU A 134 -6.74 -16.49 -1.40
C LEU A 134 -5.25 -16.70 -1.70
N ASP A 135 -4.71 -17.87 -1.33
CA ASP A 135 -3.30 -18.20 -1.55
C ASP A 135 -2.97 -18.27 -3.05
N ALA A 136 -3.86 -18.81 -3.88
CA ALA A 136 -3.72 -18.85 -5.34
C ALA A 136 -3.72 -17.46 -5.96
N MET A 137 -4.66 -16.58 -5.55
CA MET A 137 -4.72 -15.20 -6.02
C MET A 137 -3.46 -14.43 -5.60
N LEU A 138 -3.03 -14.56 -4.34
CA LEU A 138 -1.83 -13.93 -3.81
C LEU A 138 -0.59 -14.36 -4.61
N ALA A 139 -0.42 -15.66 -4.82
CA ALA A 139 0.70 -16.20 -5.59
C ALA A 139 0.70 -15.70 -7.05
N SER A 140 -0.47 -15.61 -7.69
CA SER A 140 -0.60 -15.08 -9.05
C SER A 140 -0.21 -13.60 -9.14
N ILE A 141 -0.69 -12.78 -8.21
CA ILE A 141 -0.38 -11.35 -8.15
C ILE A 141 1.12 -11.13 -7.93
N VAL A 142 1.71 -11.85 -6.96
CA VAL A 142 3.13 -11.70 -6.62
C VAL A 142 4.03 -12.16 -7.77
N ARG A 143 3.74 -13.30 -8.42
CA ARG A 143 4.47 -13.73 -9.63
C ARG A 143 4.41 -12.70 -10.75
N GLY A 144 3.31 -11.97 -10.87
CA GLY A 144 3.17 -10.87 -11.83
C GLY A 144 3.74 -9.54 -11.36
N GLY A 145 4.50 -9.48 -10.25
CA GLY A 145 5.11 -8.25 -9.72
C GLY A 145 4.15 -7.35 -8.93
N GLY A 146 2.96 -7.84 -8.56
CA GLY A 146 2.02 -7.09 -7.71
C GLY A 146 2.35 -7.21 -6.21
N GLU A 147 1.72 -6.35 -5.40
CA GLU A 147 2.06 -6.20 -3.97
C GLU A 147 1.38 -7.23 -3.06
N GLY A 148 0.16 -7.67 -3.40
CA GLY A 148 -0.62 -8.57 -2.58
C GLY A 148 -2.12 -8.46 -2.82
N VAL A 149 -2.90 -8.89 -1.83
CA VAL A 149 -4.37 -8.93 -1.88
C VAL A 149 -4.96 -8.06 -0.78
N MET A 150 -6.06 -7.40 -1.08
CA MET A 150 -6.94 -6.77 -0.11
C MET A 150 -8.16 -7.66 0.13
N LEU A 151 -8.56 -7.79 1.40
CA LEU A 151 -9.79 -8.44 1.80
C LEU A 151 -10.74 -7.40 2.39
N ARG A 152 -12.00 -7.42 1.94
CA ARG A 152 -13.07 -6.56 2.46
C ARG A 152 -14.22 -7.43 2.99
N GLU A 153 -14.65 -7.17 4.22
CA GLU A 153 -15.78 -7.83 4.84
C GLU A 153 -17.08 -7.45 4.11
N PRO A 154 -17.91 -8.45 3.72
CA PRO A 154 -19.23 -8.20 3.11
C PRO A 154 -20.12 -7.31 3.99
N GLY A 155 -20.94 -6.47 3.36
CA GLY A 155 -21.86 -5.56 4.06
C GLY A 155 -21.20 -4.49 4.92
N SER A 156 -19.86 -4.42 4.98
CA SER A 156 -19.18 -3.52 5.90
C SER A 156 -19.32 -2.04 5.53
N ALA A 157 -19.59 -1.20 6.53
CA ALA A 157 -19.61 0.25 6.35
C ALA A 157 -18.20 0.80 6.10
N TYR A 158 -18.12 1.95 5.43
CA TYR A 158 -16.86 2.69 5.34
C TYR A 158 -16.53 3.36 6.69
N GLN A 159 -15.41 3.00 7.29
CA GLN A 159 -14.97 3.54 8.58
C GLN A 159 -13.68 4.34 8.39
N PRO A 160 -13.65 5.66 8.61
CA PRO A 160 -12.48 6.51 8.41
C PRO A 160 -11.41 6.33 9.50
N LYS A 161 -11.06 5.08 9.76
CA LYS A 161 -10.06 4.63 10.76
C LYS A 161 -9.45 3.30 10.33
N ARG A 162 -8.48 2.80 11.10
CA ARG A 162 -7.98 1.43 10.92
C ARG A 162 -9.05 0.43 11.35
N SER A 163 -9.49 -0.39 10.40
CA SER A 163 -10.63 -1.33 10.60
C SER A 163 -10.21 -2.78 10.39
N ALA A 164 -10.86 -3.67 11.12
CA ALA A 164 -10.77 -5.11 10.90
C ALA A 164 -11.59 -5.59 9.69
N SER A 165 -12.55 -4.77 9.22
CA SER A 165 -13.36 -5.04 8.01
C SER A 165 -12.59 -4.79 6.70
N LEU A 166 -11.33 -4.34 6.79
CA LEU A 166 -10.41 -4.20 5.66
C LEU A 166 -9.07 -4.79 6.05
N LEU A 167 -8.65 -5.85 5.36
CA LEU A 167 -7.40 -6.54 5.66
C LEU A 167 -6.48 -6.51 4.43
N LYS A 168 -5.19 -6.54 4.68
CA LYS A 168 -4.18 -6.68 3.63
C LYS A 168 -3.39 -7.96 3.84
N VAL A 169 -3.22 -8.71 2.76
CA VAL A 169 -2.47 -9.95 2.67
C VAL A 169 -1.26 -9.68 1.78
N LYS A 170 -0.07 -9.85 2.31
CA LYS A 170 1.18 -9.64 1.59
C LYS A 170 2.11 -10.80 1.83
N THR A 171 2.91 -11.14 0.83
CA THR A 171 4.09 -11.97 1.03
C THR A 171 5.24 -11.11 1.51
N PHE A 172 6.10 -11.71 2.30
CA PHE A 172 7.39 -11.14 2.65
C PHE A 172 8.45 -12.12 2.18
N LEU A 173 9.49 -11.60 1.57
CA LEU A 173 10.75 -12.29 1.37
C LEU A 173 11.59 -12.09 2.64
N ASP A 174 12.47 -13.01 2.92
CA ASP A 174 13.49 -12.85 3.94
C ASP A 174 14.88 -13.03 3.33
N ALA A 175 15.85 -12.34 3.91
CA ALA A 175 17.24 -12.42 3.54
C ALA A 175 18.09 -12.09 4.78
N GLU A 176 19.39 -12.32 4.65
CA GLU A 176 20.35 -11.98 5.68
C GLU A 176 21.14 -10.73 5.31
N ALA A 177 21.52 -9.98 6.36
CA ALA A 177 22.39 -8.84 6.24
C ALA A 177 23.26 -8.69 7.48
N THR A 178 24.42 -8.06 7.33
CA THR A 178 25.35 -7.77 8.41
C THR A 178 25.13 -6.36 8.94
N VAL A 179 25.05 -6.20 10.25
CA VAL A 179 25.04 -4.88 10.88
C VAL A 179 26.39 -4.21 10.64
N ILE A 180 26.39 -3.02 10.06
CA ILE A 180 27.60 -2.22 9.80
C ILE A 180 27.61 -0.90 10.56
N GLY A 181 26.49 -0.53 11.23
CA GLY A 181 26.38 0.69 11.99
C GLY A 181 24.98 0.91 12.54
N TYR A 182 24.76 2.08 13.12
CA TYR A 182 23.50 2.50 13.71
C TYR A 182 23.18 3.94 13.37
N GLU A 183 21.91 4.25 13.33
CA GLU A 183 21.43 5.62 13.30
C GLU A 183 20.73 5.97 14.62
N PRO A 184 20.87 7.21 15.09
CA PRO A 184 20.20 7.64 16.30
C PRO A 184 18.67 7.65 16.11
N GLY A 185 17.95 7.35 17.18
CA GLY A 185 16.51 7.47 17.20
C GLY A 185 16.02 8.92 17.31
N THR A 186 14.76 9.14 16.97
CA THR A 186 14.08 10.42 17.10
C THR A 186 12.84 10.28 17.97
N GLY A 187 12.27 11.40 18.43
CA GLY A 187 11.06 11.41 19.26
C GLY A 187 11.23 10.56 20.53
N ARG A 188 10.36 9.57 20.73
CA ARG A 188 10.41 8.66 21.88
C ARG A 188 11.67 7.80 21.93
N ASN A 189 12.35 7.61 20.81
CA ASN A 189 13.55 6.77 20.69
C ASN A 189 14.87 7.57 20.69
N ARG A 190 14.85 8.86 21.03
CA ARG A 190 16.01 9.76 20.95
C ARG A 190 17.24 9.31 21.77
N SER A 191 17.02 8.48 22.80
CA SER A 191 18.09 7.92 23.65
C SER A 191 18.49 6.51 23.26
N SER A 192 18.10 6.02 22.10
CA SER A 192 18.33 4.66 21.65
C SER A 192 18.53 4.60 20.13
N VAL A 193 18.83 3.41 19.59
CA VAL A 193 19.02 3.23 18.14
C VAL A 193 17.68 3.39 17.42
N GLY A 194 17.67 4.25 16.41
CA GLY A 194 16.55 4.48 15.49
C GLY A 194 16.48 3.45 14.39
N ALA A 195 17.63 3.13 13.79
CA ALA A 195 17.74 2.10 12.76
C ALA A 195 19.11 1.40 12.83
N LEU A 196 19.14 0.12 12.42
CA LEU A 196 20.39 -0.55 12.05
C LEU A 196 20.76 -0.11 10.63
N VAL A 197 22.04 0.18 10.40
CA VAL A 197 22.61 0.26 9.07
C VAL A 197 23.13 -1.13 8.74
N ALA A 198 22.67 -1.69 7.64
CA ALA A 198 22.89 -3.08 7.27
C ALA A 198 23.49 -3.19 5.87
N ARG A 199 24.27 -4.23 5.62
CA ARG A 199 24.84 -4.55 4.32
C ARG A 199 24.55 -5.99 3.95
N MET A 200 23.98 -6.20 2.76
CA MET A 200 23.77 -7.52 2.16
C MET A 200 25.08 -8.09 1.60
N GLN A 201 25.06 -9.36 1.25
CA GLN A 201 26.23 -10.06 0.69
C GLN A 201 26.70 -9.44 -0.65
N ASP A 202 25.80 -8.91 -1.45
CA ASP A 202 26.09 -8.20 -2.70
C ASP A 202 26.68 -6.79 -2.51
N GLY A 203 26.86 -6.34 -1.27
CA GLY A 203 27.36 -5.02 -0.91
C GLY A 203 26.28 -3.95 -0.73
N THR A 204 25.01 -4.24 -1.05
CA THR A 204 23.90 -3.28 -0.91
C THR A 204 23.73 -2.84 0.53
N VAL A 205 23.79 -1.52 0.77
CA VAL A 205 23.63 -0.90 2.09
C VAL A 205 22.24 -0.30 2.21
N PHE A 206 21.58 -0.59 3.34
CA PHE A 206 20.23 -0.10 3.62
C PHE A 206 19.98 0.05 5.13
N ARG A 207 18.80 0.59 5.46
CA ARG A 207 18.41 0.90 6.85
C ARG A 207 17.27 0.00 7.29
N VAL A 208 17.35 -0.53 8.52
CA VAL A 208 16.30 -1.34 9.15
C VAL A 208 15.85 -0.65 10.42
N SER A 209 14.69 0.02 10.37
CA SER A 209 14.08 0.71 11.52
C SER A 209 12.87 -0.04 12.08
N SER A 210 12.23 -0.88 11.28
CA SER A 210 11.07 -1.70 11.67
C SER A 210 11.50 -3.04 12.28
N GLY A 211 10.63 -3.64 13.12
CA GLY A 211 10.92 -4.93 13.78
C GLY A 211 11.84 -4.83 14.98
N LEU A 212 12.42 -3.68 15.25
CA LEU A 212 13.27 -3.46 16.44
C LEU A 212 12.39 -3.23 17.67
N THR A 213 12.48 -4.12 18.64
CA THR A 213 11.86 -3.94 19.96
C THR A 213 12.58 -2.85 20.76
N ASP A 214 11.95 -2.31 21.79
CA ASP A 214 12.58 -1.33 22.67
C ASP A 214 13.84 -1.90 23.35
N SER A 215 13.90 -3.20 23.62
CA SER A 215 15.10 -3.88 24.12
C SER A 215 16.23 -3.88 23.09
N LEU A 216 15.94 -4.25 21.84
CA LEU A 216 16.92 -4.23 20.75
C LEU A 216 17.41 -2.79 20.43
N ARG A 217 16.56 -1.81 20.61
CA ARG A 217 16.98 -0.39 20.43
C ARG A 217 17.93 0.07 21.52
N ARG A 218 17.76 -0.39 22.77
CA ARG A 218 18.64 -0.06 23.89
C ARG A 218 19.94 -0.88 23.86
N LYS A 219 19.88 -2.13 23.39
CA LYS A 219 21.03 -3.04 23.26
C LYS A 219 21.01 -3.66 21.86
N PRO A 220 21.44 -2.90 20.83
CA PRO A 220 21.43 -3.38 19.46
C PRO A 220 22.42 -4.52 19.23
N PRO A 221 22.18 -5.39 18.25
CA PRO A 221 23.17 -6.36 17.80
C PRO A 221 24.48 -5.66 17.45
N ARG A 222 25.62 -6.24 17.81
CA ARG A 222 26.95 -5.63 17.55
C ARG A 222 27.20 -5.48 16.04
N VAL A 223 28.02 -4.49 15.67
CA VAL A 223 28.56 -4.41 14.31
C VAL A 223 29.27 -5.72 13.98
N GLY A 224 29.04 -6.25 12.78
CA GLY A 224 29.49 -7.57 12.33
C GLY A 224 28.48 -8.69 12.59
N THR A 225 27.39 -8.45 13.35
CA THR A 225 26.35 -9.47 13.57
C THR A 225 25.52 -9.65 12.30
N VAL A 226 25.34 -10.91 11.89
CA VAL A 226 24.39 -11.29 10.83
C VAL A 226 23.01 -11.45 11.42
N PHE A 227 21.99 -10.94 10.73
CA PHE A 227 20.61 -11.05 11.14
C PHE A 227 19.69 -11.29 9.93
N THR A 228 18.59 -11.99 10.16
CA THR A 228 17.51 -12.15 9.18
C THR A 228 16.57 -10.97 9.23
N PHE A 229 16.25 -10.41 8.09
CA PHE A 229 15.21 -9.39 7.93
C PHE A 229 14.19 -9.81 6.89
N LYS A 230 12.97 -9.34 7.02
CA LYS A 230 11.93 -9.50 5.98
C LYS A 230 11.74 -8.19 5.22
N PHE A 231 11.37 -8.32 3.96
CA PHE A 231 11.08 -7.19 3.09
C PHE A 231 9.99 -7.59 2.08
N GLN A 232 9.40 -6.62 1.37
CA GLN A 232 8.31 -6.90 0.43
C GLN A 232 8.83 -7.23 -0.97
N GLN A 233 9.78 -6.46 -1.46
CA GLN A 233 10.41 -6.59 -2.79
C GLN A 233 11.70 -5.77 -2.81
N MET A 234 12.50 -5.93 -3.85
CA MET A 234 13.61 -5.02 -4.12
C MET A 234 13.12 -3.80 -4.91
N THR A 235 13.82 -2.67 -4.77
CA THR A 235 13.71 -1.54 -5.70
C THR A 235 14.48 -1.84 -6.97
N ASP A 236 14.32 -1.01 -8.01
CA ASP A 236 15.13 -1.10 -9.24
C ASP A 236 16.64 -0.96 -8.97
N ALA A 237 17.00 -0.27 -7.89
CA ALA A 237 18.39 -0.14 -7.42
C ALA A 237 18.85 -1.32 -6.52
N GLY A 238 18.09 -2.41 -6.42
CA GLY A 238 18.45 -3.57 -5.60
C GLY A 238 18.32 -3.37 -4.09
N VAL A 239 17.67 -2.27 -3.63
CA VAL A 239 17.50 -2.00 -2.20
C VAL A 239 16.20 -2.60 -1.68
N PRO A 240 16.19 -3.33 -0.53
CA PRO A 240 14.97 -3.89 0.05
C PRO A 240 13.94 -2.81 0.43
N ARG A 241 12.68 -3.01 0.00
CA ARG A 241 11.55 -2.13 0.38
C ARG A 241 10.93 -2.58 1.69
N PHE A 242 10.75 -1.64 2.60
CA PHE A 242 10.15 -1.84 3.93
C PHE A 242 10.83 -2.96 4.75
N PRO A 243 12.16 -2.93 4.86
CA PRO A 243 12.87 -3.96 5.60
C PRO A 243 12.50 -3.91 7.08
N ALA A 244 12.33 -5.09 7.68
CA ALA A 244 12.03 -5.22 9.10
C ALA A 244 12.86 -6.36 9.71
N PHE A 245 13.48 -6.08 10.83
CA PHE A 245 14.24 -7.08 11.60
C PHE A 245 13.34 -8.25 12.02
N LEU A 246 13.82 -9.48 11.87
CA LEU A 246 13.15 -10.69 12.33
C LEU A 246 13.85 -11.31 13.53
N ARG A 247 15.12 -11.69 13.36
CA ARG A 247 15.94 -12.38 14.38
C ARG A 247 17.42 -12.26 14.06
N ILE A 248 18.27 -12.55 15.01
CA ILE A 248 19.68 -12.84 14.78
C ILE A 248 19.77 -14.16 14.00
N ALA A 249 20.65 -14.24 13.02
CA ALA A 249 20.90 -15.43 12.22
C ALA A 249 21.68 -16.49 13.01
#